data_7c368a6a2985e4f060858d18825118d8
#
_entry.id   7c368a6a2985e4f060858d18825118d8
#
_cell.length_a   1.000
_cell.length_b   1.000
_cell.length_c   1.000
_cell.angle_alpha   90.00
_cell.angle_beta   90.00
_cell.angle_gamma   90.00
#
_symmetry.space_group_name_H-M   'P 1'
#
loop_
_entity.id
_entity.type
_entity.pdbx_description
1 polymer ?
#
loop_
_entity_poly.entity_id
_entity_poly.type
_entity_poly.pdbx_seq_one_letter_code
_entity_poly.pdbx_strand_id
1 'polypeptide(L)'
;MVPMRSLPFRCICLLGLNDGDYPRTTKSAAFDLIARHPRRGDRARRNDDRYLFLESILSAREKLYLSYIGKDIRKNEELAPSALLHELIDVLSAMTGCNPLQFNQQHIIRHPLQPFSYRYFNGDLNSSRSDYAKALNQKTVKPLPFYAATEEAELQPQEIDIETFIRFWRNPVRHWLQQQLQWQAPYQEAPVSAAEPFAIENSALIYSAYTRARQQHLDFNDVDAALAVSGLVPEGALGLVVSQTLRTQTLALDGEILFSPAVADIAFVFNHQQLQLNGNISHIHQCGQLLERSQAPTAPDNIELYLRHLLFCASATEFEQHTYELYPPQPRKLAALSRPDAQAQLALWLDYYQLGQYRPLPFFPKTSLSAARYWYKRRQKANTPAEYGSEERSAAFKMYIDSHNGKPQAEYPEVAQVFGRDDTLPIDSPLFWQLIEELLLPMMATLETAEKEQ
;
A
#
# COMPACT_ATOMS: atom_id res chain seq x y z
N MET A 1 -48.02 18.93 21.27
CA MET A 1 -48.41 17.89 22.24
C MET A 1 -47.38 16.80 22.22
N VAL A 2 -46.95 16.32 23.38
CA VAL A 2 -46.10 15.13 23.47
C VAL A 2 -47.04 13.93 23.50
N PRO A 3 -46.94 12.98 22.55
CA PRO A 3 -47.76 11.79 22.53
C PRO A 3 -47.55 10.95 23.81
N MET A 4 -48.59 10.29 24.31
CA MET A 4 -48.53 9.39 25.46
C MET A 4 -48.12 10.05 26.79
N ARG A 5 -48.35 11.35 26.93
CA ARG A 5 -48.11 12.10 28.18
C ARG A 5 -49.01 11.56 29.32
N SER A 6 -48.40 11.39 30.49
CA SER A 6 -49.07 10.95 31.73
C SER A 6 -49.71 9.55 31.68
N LEU A 7 -49.35 8.71 30.68
CA LEU A 7 -49.78 7.31 30.68
C LEU A 7 -48.89 6.47 31.60
N PRO A 8 -49.45 5.61 32.45
CA PRO A 8 -48.63 4.74 33.29
C PRO A 8 -48.04 3.59 32.50
N PHE A 9 -46.70 3.41 32.60
CA PHE A 9 -45.98 2.30 32.04
C PHE A 9 -45.25 1.53 33.13
N ARG A 10 -45.05 0.23 32.95
CA ARG A 10 -44.27 -0.59 33.87
C ARG A 10 -42.80 -0.13 33.91
N CYS A 11 -42.25 0.19 32.77
CA CYS A 11 -40.90 0.68 32.65
C CYS A 11 -40.83 1.93 31.76
N ILE A 12 -40.19 2.96 32.24
CA ILE A 12 -39.89 4.18 31.47
C ILE A 12 -38.39 4.37 31.36
N CYS A 13 -37.92 4.60 30.14
CA CYS A 13 -36.51 4.88 29.84
C CYS A 13 -36.39 6.31 29.28
N LEU A 14 -35.67 7.18 29.99
CA LEU A 14 -35.31 8.51 29.52
C LEU A 14 -33.84 8.52 29.14
N LEU A 15 -33.56 8.76 27.86
CA LEU A 15 -32.21 8.71 27.29
C LEU A 15 -31.73 10.12 26.94
N GLY A 16 -30.42 10.35 27.08
CA GLY A 16 -29.80 11.61 26.68
C GLY A 16 -30.07 12.77 27.61
N LEU A 17 -30.12 12.53 28.92
CA LEU A 17 -30.23 13.58 29.93
C LEU A 17 -28.90 14.29 30.16
N ASN A 18 -28.36 14.89 29.08
CA ASN A 18 -27.08 15.59 29.10
C ASN A 18 -27.24 17.04 29.53
N ASP A 19 -26.18 17.63 30.07
CA ASP A 19 -26.16 19.06 30.31
C ASP A 19 -26.22 19.83 28.98
N GLY A 20 -27.04 20.90 28.96
CA GLY A 20 -27.30 21.70 27.76
C GLY A 20 -28.35 21.12 26.79
N ASP A 21 -28.60 19.79 26.78
CA ASP A 21 -29.59 19.15 25.91
C ASP A 21 -30.99 19.10 26.58
N TYR A 22 -31.01 18.88 27.87
CA TYR A 22 -32.24 18.78 28.64
C TYR A 22 -32.08 19.44 30.03
N PRO A 23 -32.98 20.34 30.50
CA PRO A 23 -34.13 20.89 29.77
C PRO A 23 -33.72 21.75 28.58
N ARG A 24 -34.49 21.68 27.50
CA ARG A 24 -34.18 22.38 26.26
C ARG A 24 -34.16 23.89 26.44
N THR A 25 -33.12 24.53 25.99
CA THR A 25 -33.00 25.98 25.91
C THR A 25 -33.42 26.45 24.53
N THR A 26 -34.40 27.38 24.47
CA THR A 26 -34.80 28.00 23.22
C THR A 26 -34.00 29.29 23.06
N LYS A 27 -33.20 29.41 22.01
CA LYS A 27 -32.67 30.72 21.62
C LYS A 27 -33.82 31.55 21.12
N SER A 28 -34.21 32.58 21.87
CA SER A 28 -35.26 33.49 21.45
C SER A 28 -34.80 34.30 20.23
N ALA A 29 -35.72 34.53 19.29
CA ALA A 29 -35.47 35.44 18.18
C ALA A 29 -35.23 36.86 18.70
N ALA A 30 -34.42 37.65 17.98
CA ALA A 30 -34.11 39.04 18.39
C ALA A 30 -35.35 39.93 18.52
N PHE A 31 -36.44 39.58 17.88
CA PHE A 31 -37.75 40.29 17.93
C PHE A 31 -38.76 39.70 18.93
N ASP A 32 -38.38 38.68 19.71
CA ASP A 32 -39.28 38.05 20.69
C ASP A 32 -39.48 38.97 21.89
N LEU A 33 -40.65 39.63 21.92
CA LEU A 33 -41.03 40.54 23.00
C LEU A 33 -41.34 39.82 24.31
N ILE A 34 -41.80 38.55 24.27
CA ILE A 34 -42.07 37.74 25.45
C ILE A 34 -40.72 37.43 26.15
N ALA A 35 -39.69 37.09 25.38
CA ALA A 35 -38.39 36.84 25.95
C ALA A 35 -37.75 38.12 26.56
N ARG A 36 -38.02 39.29 25.99
CA ARG A 36 -37.53 40.60 26.49
C ARG A 36 -38.30 41.10 27.74
N HIS A 37 -39.61 40.86 27.81
CA HIS A 37 -40.46 41.32 28.87
C HIS A 37 -41.35 40.18 29.40
N PRO A 38 -40.76 39.17 30.09
CA PRO A 38 -41.51 38.01 30.57
C PRO A 38 -42.54 38.41 31.59
N ARG A 39 -43.75 37.85 31.46
CA ARG A 39 -44.88 38.05 32.40
C ARG A 39 -45.25 36.74 33.05
N ARG A 40 -45.85 36.83 34.24
CA ARG A 40 -46.37 35.63 34.91
C ARG A 40 -47.50 35.00 34.06
N GLY A 41 -47.32 33.74 33.72
CA GLY A 41 -48.21 32.99 32.82
C GLY A 41 -47.65 32.80 31.39
N ASP A 42 -46.58 33.49 31.01
CA ASP A 42 -45.91 33.24 29.74
C ASP A 42 -45.32 31.84 29.72
N ARG A 43 -45.42 31.23 28.56
CA ARG A 43 -44.91 29.88 28.34
C ARG A 43 -43.36 29.86 28.28
N ALA A 44 -42.79 29.13 29.23
CA ALA A 44 -41.33 28.90 29.25
C ALA A 44 -41.07 27.40 28.98
N ARG A 45 -40.41 27.10 27.84
CA ARG A 45 -40.13 25.72 27.42
C ARG A 45 -39.34 24.94 28.47
N ARG A 46 -38.45 25.61 29.18
CA ARG A 46 -37.69 25.01 30.28
C ARG A 46 -38.59 24.51 31.40
N ASN A 47 -39.66 25.26 31.74
CA ASN A 47 -40.62 24.85 32.77
C ASN A 47 -41.52 23.71 32.27
N ASP A 48 -41.87 23.72 30.98
CA ASP A 48 -42.61 22.62 30.36
C ASP A 48 -41.80 21.32 30.44
N ASP A 49 -40.50 21.37 30.14
CA ASP A 49 -39.62 20.21 30.21
C ASP A 49 -39.42 19.69 31.66
N ARG A 50 -39.30 20.59 32.63
CA ARG A 50 -39.29 20.22 34.07
C ARG A 50 -40.57 19.49 34.48
N TYR A 51 -41.70 19.97 34.04
CA TYR A 51 -42.98 19.35 34.32
C TYR A 51 -43.13 17.98 33.65
N LEU A 52 -42.71 17.88 32.40
CA LEU A 52 -42.66 16.60 31.66
C LEU A 52 -41.76 15.57 32.34
N PHE A 53 -40.63 16.00 32.87
CA PHE A 53 -39.69 15.13 33.60
C PHE A 53 -40.39 14.57 34.87
N LEU A 54 -41.03 15.44 35.65
CA LEU A 54 -41.79 15.02 36.84
C LEU A 54 -42.90 14.06 36.47
N GLU A 55 -43.71 14.36 35.44
CA GLU A 55 -44.79 13.45 34.97
C GLU A 55 -44.24 12.09 34.55
N SER A 56 -43.08 12.06 33.87
CA SER A 56 -42.43 10.81 33.45
C SER A 56 -42.01 9.96 34.65
N ILE A 57 -41.44 10.60 35.68
CA ILE A 57 -41.06 9.91 36.92
C ILE A 57 -42.28 9.30 37.59
N LEU A 58 -43.37 10.08 37.74
CA LEU A 58 -44.59 9.64 38.40
C LEU A 58 -45.37 8.59 37.60
N SER A 59 -45.15 8.53 36.29
CA SER A 59 -45.82 7.56 35.39
C SER A 59 -45.12 6.19 35.39
N ALA A 60 -43.87 6.08 35.82
CA ALA A 60 -43.16 4.81 35.94
C ALA A 60 -43.69 3.99 37.11
N ARG A 61 -44.13 2.74 36.86
CA ARG A 61 -44.74 1.89 37.88
C ARG A 61 -43.79 0.92 38.55
N GLU A 62 -42.85 0.35 37.79
CA GLU A 62 -41.92 -0.66 38.31
C GLU A 62 -40.47 -0.22 38.17
N LYS A 63 -40.07 0.31 36.99
CA LYS A 63 -38.70 0.69 36.72
C LYS A 63 -38.62 2.02 36.00
N LEU A 64 -37.70 2.87 36.46
CA LEU A 64 -37.31 4.10 35.81
C LEU A 64 -35.82 3.97 35.42
N TYR A 65 -35.52 4.06 34.13
CA TYR A 65 -34.16 4.04 33.61
C TYR A 65 -33.81 5.44 33.08
N LEU A 66 -32.73 6.01 33.59
CA LEU A 66 -32.26 7.33 33.21
C LEU A 66 -30.83 7.19 32.69
N SER A 67 -30.51 7.83 31.56
CA SER A 67 -29.13 7.79 31.04
C SER A 67 -28.67 9.12 30.48
N TYR A 68 -27.38 9.36 30.58
CA TYR A 68 -26.70 10.50 30.01
C TYR A 68 -25.28 10.07 29.52
N ILE A 69 -24.65 10.90 28.70
CA ILE A 69 -23.31 10.68 28.22
C ILE A 69 -22.33 11.19 29.28
N GLY A 70 -21.71 10.30 30.03
CA GLY A 70 -20.81 10.66 31.12
C GLY A 70 -19.39 11.00 30.71
N LYS A 71 -18.99 10.73 29.43
CA LYS A 71 -17.65 11.02 28.92
C LYS A 71 -17.66 11.39 27.45
N ASP A 72 -16.82 12.36 27.09
CA ASP A 72 -16.56 12.69 25.70
C ASP A 72 -15.74 11.59 25.02
N ILE A 73 -16.17 11.16 23.84
CA ILE A 73 -15.55 10.06 23.09
C ILE A 73 -14.18 10.43 22.52
N ARG A 74 -13.93 11.72 22.28
CA ARG A 74 -12.68 12.20 21.66
C ARG A 74 -11.64 12.60 22.71
N LYS A 75 -12.08 13.32 23.74
CA LYS A 75 -11.19 13.90 24.75
C LYS A 75 -11.12 13.08 26.03
N ASN A 76 -12.03 12.11 26.20
CA ASN A 76 -12.18 11.32 27.44
C ASN A 76 -12.44 12.17 28.71
N GLU A 77 -12.94 13.41 28.53
CA GLU A 77 -13.31 14.31 29.62
C GLU A 77 -14.65 13.86 30.21
N GLU A 78 -14.83 14.03 31.52
CA GLU A 78 -16.10 13.77 32.18
C GLU A 78 -17.13 14.86 31.84
N LEU A 79 -18.33 14.43 31.48
CA LEU A 79 -19.46 15.30 31.16
C LEU A 79 -20.48 15.24 32.28
N ALA A 80 -21.07 16.39 32.60
CA ALA A 80 -22.10 16.51 33.63
C ALA A 80 -23.46 16.00 33.13
N PRO A 81 -24.28 15.41 34.00
CA PRO A 81 -25.68 15.14 33.71
C PRO A 81 -26.49 16.45 33.64
N SER A 82 -27.70 16.38 33.12
CA SER A 82 -28.62 17.51 33.13
C SER A 82 -28.90 17.98 34.55
N ALA A 83 -29.17 19.29 34.70
CA ALA A 83 -29.51 19.87 36.01
C ALA A 83 -30.72 19.17 36.68
N LEU A 84 -31.70 18.70 35.90
CA LEU A 84 -32.87 17.99 36.43
C LEU A 84 -32.52 16.61 36.99
N LEU A 85 -31.59 15.91 36.33
CA LEU A 85 -31.07 14.63 36.82
C LEU A 85 -30.26 14.84 38.12
N HIS A 86 -29.50 15.93 38.19
CA HIS A 86 -28.74 16.29 39.40
C HIS A 86 -29.68 16.61 40.57
N GLU A 87 -30.72 17.45 40.37
CA GLU A 87 -31.76 17.73 41.36
C GLU A 87 -32.46 16.44 41.86
N LEU A 88 -32.75 15.51 40.95
CA LEU A 88 -33.34 14.21 41.31
C LEU A 88 -32.39 13.38 42.20
N ILE A 89 -31.11 13.32 41.85
CA ILE A 89 -30.09 12.62 42.66
C ILE A 89 -29.99 13.21 44.06
N ASP A 90 -30.03 14.53 44.19
CA ASP A 90 -29.95 15.19 45.48
C ASP A 90 -31.20 14.85 46.34
N VAL A 91 -32.41 14.88 45.75
CA VAL A 91 -33.63 14.48 46.46
C VAL A 91 -33.58 13.01 46.89
N LEU A 92 -33.19 12.10 46.00
CA LEU A 92 -33.08 10.67 46.29
C LEU A 92 -32.01 10.38 47.35
N SER A 93 -30.89 11.06 47.33
CA SER A 93 -29.85 10.91 48.33
C SER A 93 -30.32 11.41 49.71
N ALA A 94 -31.05 12.53 49.75
CA ALA A 94 -31.66 13.02 51.00
C ALA A 94 -32.72 12.04 51.55
N MET A 95 -33.55 11.46 50.68
CA MET A 95 -34.58 10.47 51.08
C MET A 95 -33.95 9.17 51.63
N THR A 96 -32.80 8.76 51.12
CA THR A 96 -32.10 7.55 51.57
C THR A 96 -31.14 7.79 52.72
N GLY A 97 -30.96 9.04 53.16
CA GLY A 97 -29.98 9.42 54.19
C GLY A 97 -28.53 9.24 53.81
N CYS A 98 -28.24 9.04 52.50
CA CYS A 98 -26.90 8.88 51.96
C CYS A 98 -26.28 10.23 51.58
N ASN A 99 -24.96 10.33 51.64
CA ASN A 99 -24.24 11.44 51.01
C ASN A 99 -24.37 11.31 49.46
N PRO A 100 -24.58 12.40 48.69
CA PRO A 100 -24.65 12.35 47.22
C PRO A 100 -23.50 11.59 46.53
N LEU A 101 -22.28 11.67 47.07
CA LEU A 101 -21.13 10.90 46.53
C LEU A 101 -21.32 9.39 46.72
N GLN A 102 -21.78 8.96 47.88
CA GLN A 102 -22.07 7.55 48.16
C GLN A 102 -23.27 7.05 47.34
N PHE A 103 -24.31 7.86 47.21
CA PHE A 103 -25.46 7.54 46.37
C PHE A 103 -25.03 7.34 44.90
N ASN A 104 -24.20 8.23 44.39
CA ASN A 104 -23.66 8.12 43.01
C ASN A 104 -22.83 6.85 42.80
N GLN A 105 -22.02 6.45 43.78
CA GLN A 105 -21.20 5.22 43.68
C GLN A 105 -22.05 3.95 43.70
N GLN A 106 -23.17 3.96 44.41
CA GLN A 106 -24.04 2.79 44.57
C GLN A 106 -25.10 2.65 43.45
N HIS A 107 -25.58 3.77 42.92
CA HIS A 107 -26.75 3.78 42.03
C HIS A 107 -26.46 4.22 40.59
N ILE A 108 -25.34 4.88 40.33
CA ILE A 108 -24.93 5.24 38.94
C ILE A 108 -24.03 4.18 38.35
N ILE A 109 -24.53 3.48 37.36
CA ILE A 109 -23.76 2.49 36.62
C ILE A 109 -22.94 3.21 35.54
N ARG A 110 -21.61 3.17 35.69
CA ARG A 110 -20.68 3.77 34.73
C ARG A 110 -20.24 2.72 33.70
N HIS A 111 -20.71 2.87 32.48
CA HIS A 111 -20.35 2.01 31.36
C HIS A 111 -18.97 2.38 30.80
N PRO A 112 -18.11 1.41 30.46
CA PRO A 112 -16.89 1.66 29.71
C PRO A 112 -17.20 2.27 28.35
N LEU A 113 -16.26 3.07 27.84
CA LEU A 113 -16.39 3.68 26.52
C LEU A 113 -16.45 2.63 25.40
N GLN A 114 -15.70 1.55 25.55
CA GLN A 114 -15.58 0.51 24.53
C GLN A 114 -16.57 -0.64 24.80
N PRO A 115 -17.40 -1.02 23.80
CA PRO A 115 -18.39 -2.09 23.95
C PRO A 115 -17.79 -3.48 24.14
N PHE A 116 -16.49 -3.65 23.83
CA PHE A 116 -15.72 -4.86 24.02
C PHE A 116 -14.92 -4.88 25.34
N SER A 117 -15.17 -3.94 26.25
CA SER A 117 -14.51 -3.94 27.57
C SER A 117 -14.78 -5.23 28.33
N TYR A 118 -13.75 -5.79 28.96
CA TYR A 118 -13.83 -7.00 29.79
C TYR A 118 -14.90 -6.90 30.90
N ARG A 119 -15.17 -5.69 31.40
CA ARG A 119 -16.21 -5.44 32.44
C ARG A 119 -17.62 -5.86 32.02
N TYR A 120 -17.90 -6.00 30.72
CA TYR A 120 -19.19 -6.51 30.24
C TYR A 120 -19.29 -8.04 30.28
N PHE A 121 -18.20 -8.74 30.54
CA PHE A 121 -18.11 -10.19 30.41
C PHE A 121 -17.53 -10.90 31.62
N ASN A 122 -17.12 -10.15 32.66
CA ASN A 122 -16.62 -10.68 33.94
C ASN A 122 -17.67 -10.75 35.06
N GLY A 123 -18.90 -10.35 34.77
CA GLY A 123 -19.99 -10.31 35.75
C GLY A 123 -20.28 -8.94 36.37
N ASP A 124 -19.44 -7.92 36.14
CA ASP A 124 -19.68 -6.56 36.64
C ASP A 124 -20.83 -5.87 35.91
N LEU A 125 -20.86 -6.02 34.60
CA LEU A 125 -21.84 -5.46 33.70
C LEU A 125 -22.37 -6.54 32.74
N ASN A 126 -23.53 -6.32 32.17
CA ASN A 126 -24.14 -7.25 31.22
C ASN A 126 -24.11 -6.69 29.79
N SER A 127 -23.73 -7.54 28.85
CA SER A 127 -23.85 -7.25 27.41
C SER A 127 -24.48 -8.44 26.68
N SER A 128 -25.35 -8.14 25.72
CA SER A 128 -25.91 -9.15 24.81
C SER A 128 -24.96 -9.52 23.66
N ARG A 129 -23.80 -8.87 23.54
CA ARG A 129 -22.83 -9.06 22.46
C ARG A 129 -21.93 -10.26 22.74
N SER A 130 -22.48 -11.46 22.54
CA SER A 130 -21.74 -12.72 22.74
C SER A 130 -20.53 -12.91 21.82
N ASP A 131 -20.51 -12.23 20.68
CA ASP A 131 -19.39 -12.16 19.76
C ASP A 131 -18.13 -11.60 20.41
N TYR A 132 -18.24 -10.51 21.16
CA TYR A 132 -17.13 -9.92 21.90
C TYR A 132 -16.66 -10.82 23.05
N ALA A 133 -17.59 -11.48 23.75
CA ALA A 133 -17.21 -12.45 24.79
C ALA A 133 -16.39 -13.61 24.23
N LYS A 134 -16.81 -14.14 23.08
CA LYS A 134 -16.04 -15.20 22.38
C LYS A 134 -14.66 -14.75 21.96
N ALA A 135 -14.57 -13.53 21.38
CA ALA A 135 -13.30 -12.94 20.96
C ALA A 135 -12.32 -12.73 22.13
N LEU A 136 -12.81 -12.26 23.29
CA LEU A 136 -12.00 -12.06 24.49
C LEU A 136 -11.54 -13.37 25.13
N ASN A 137 -12.32 -14.45 25.00
CA ASN A 137 -11.98 -15.76 25.52
C ASN A 137 -11.10 -16.59 24.55
N GLN A 138 -10.95 -16.17 23.29
CA GLN A 138 -10.02 -16.80 22.39
C GLN A 138 -8.59 -16.48 22.83
N LYS A 139 -7.85 -17.51 23.22
CA LYS A 139 -6.38 -17.41 23.36
C LYS A 139 -5.84 -16.93 22.02
N THR A 140 -4.84 -16.08 22.04
CA THR A 140 -4.13 -15.60 20.84
C THR A 140 -3.82 -16.79 19.94
N VAL A 141 -4.65 -16.98 18.91
CA VAL A 141 -4.37 -17.96 17.88
C VAL A 141 -3.25 -17.36 17.06
N LYS A 142 -2.16 -18.09 16.89
CA LYS A 142 -1.12 -17.68 15.94
C LYS A 142 -1.81 -17.44 14.59
N PRO A 143 -1.56 -16.30 13.95
CA PRO A 143 -2.13 -16.06 12.65
C PRO A 143 -1.69 -17.17 11.71
N LEU A 144 -2.64 -17.78 11.03
CA LEU A 144 -2.33 -18.76 9.98
C LEU A 144 -1.55 -18.06 8.86
N PRO A 145 -0.63 -18.77 8.20
CA PRO A 145 0.00 -18.28 6.98
C PRO A 145 -1.05 -17.74 6.01
N PHE A 146 -0.72 -16.68 5.29
CA PHE A 146 -1.68 -16.06 4.36
C PHE A 146 -2.12 -17.03 3.25
N TYR A 147 -1.25 -17.92 2.86
CA TYR A 147 -1.52 -18.94 1.86
C TYR A 147 -1.17 -20.34 2.40
N ALA A 148 -1.96 -21.32 2.02
CA ALA A 148 -1.57 -22.71 2.17
C ALA A 148 -0.85 -23.15 0.87
N ALA A 149 0.21 -23.93 0.99
CA ALA A 149 0.82 -24.55 -0.18
C ALA A 149 -0.25 -25.43 -0.85
N THR A 150 -0.72 -25.02 -2.01
CA THR A 150 -1.64 -25.80 -2.83
C THR A 150 -0.85 -26.98 -3.40
N GLU A 151 -1.40 -28.17 -3.38
CA GLU A 151 -0.84 -29.30 -4.15
C GLU A 151 -0.74 -28.88 -5.61
N GLU A 152 0.36 -29.26 -6.26
CA GLU A 152 0.60 -28.96 -7.67
C GLU A 152 -0.60 -29.50 -8.48
N ALA A 153 -1.41 -28.57 -8.99
CA ALA A 153 -2.49 -28.95 -9.89
C ALA A 153 -1.89 -29.49 -11.21
N GLU A 154 -2.57 -30.42 -11.85
CA GLU A 154 -2.16 -30.87 -13.19
C GLU A 154 -2.00 -29.68 -14.13
N LEU A 155 -0.83 -29.57 -14.71
CA LEU A 155 -0.46 -28.49 -15.58
C LEU A 155 -1.34 -28.51 -16.84
N GLN A 156 -2.06 -27.44 -17.07
CA GLN A 156 -2.75 -27.22 -18.34
C GLN A 156 -1.77 -26.52 -19.30
N PRO A 157 -1.78 -26.88 -20.59
CA PRO A 157 -1.01 -26.14 -21.58
C PRO A 157 -1.41 -24.66 -21.55
N GLN A 158 -0.42 -23.78 -21.39
CA GLN A 158 -0.66 -22.35 -21.25
C GLN A 158 0.20 -21.56 -22.26
N GLU A 159 -0.46 -20.68 -22.99
CA GLU A 159 0.22 -19.66 -23.76
C GLU A 159 0.48 -18.43 -22.90
N ILE A 160 1.70 -17.90 -22.95
CA ILE A 160 2.15 -16.77 -22.16
C ILE A 160 2.71 -15.72 -23.10
N ASP A 161 2.19 -14.51 -23.00
CA ASP A 161 2.76 -13.35 -23.68
C ASP A 161 4.06 -12.88 -23.01
N ILE A 162 5.07 -12.47 -23.83
CA ILE A 162 6.37 -11.98 -23.38
C ILE A 162 6.23 -10.86 -22.35
N GLU A 163 5.36 -9.88 -22.57
CA GLU A 163 5.20 -8.76 -21.66
C GLU A 163 4.58 -9.17 -20.32
N THR A 164 3.69 -10.17 -20.34
CA THR A 164 3.12 -10.77 -19.13
C THR A 164 4.19 -11.52 -18.33
N PHE A 165 5.04 -12.28 -19.01
CA PHE A 165 6.19 -12.97 -18.41
C PHE A 165 7.18 -11.99 -17.78
N ILE A 166 7.56 -10.93 -18.47
CA ILE A 166 8.45 -9.90 -17.96
C ILE A 166 7.80 -9.18 -16.76
N ARG A 167 6.51 -8.83 -16.85
CA ARG A 167 5.76 -8.17 -15.79
C ARG A 167 5.72 -9.01 -14.51
N PHE A 168 5.56 -10.32 -14.64
CA PHE A 168 5.64 -11.24 -13.50
C PHE A 168 6.98 -11.08 -12.78
N TRP A 169 8.10 -11.17 -13.49
CA TRP A 169 9.42 -11.14 -12.90
C TRP A 169 9.83 -9.77 -12.32
N ARG A 170 9.20 -8.70 -12.76
CA ARG A 170 9.35 -7.38 -12.12
C ARG A 170 8.77 -7.32 -10.69
N ASN A 171 7.73 -8.10 -10.40
CA ASN A 171 7.17 -8.25 -9.05
C ASN A 171 6.30 -9.52 -8.94
N PRO A 172 6.88 -10.70 -8.71
CA PRO A 172 6.15 -11.97 -8.68
C PRO A 172 5.07 -12.02 -7.60
N VAL A 173 5.32 -11.44 -6.42
CA VAL A 173 4.37 -11.44 -5.31
C VAL A 173 3.11 -10.65 -5.64
N ARG A 174 3.27 -9.46 -6.24
CA ARG A 174 2.14 -8.64 -6.69
C ARG A 174 1.35 -9.35 -7.78
N HIS A 175 2.05 -9.92 -8.75
CA HIS A 175 1.41 -10.65 -9.86
C HIS A 175 0.58 -11.83 -9.34
N TRP A 176 1.12 -12.61 -8.41
CA TRP A 176 0.41 -13.72 -7.78
C TRP A 176 -0.86 -13.25 -7.06
N LEU A 177 -0.79 -12.19 -6.26
CA LEU A 177 -1.95 -11.60 -5.58
C LEU A 177 -3.02 -11.11 -6.57
N GLN A 178 -2.59 -10.47 -7.67
CA GLN A 178 -3.51 -10.00 -8.69
C GLN A 178 -4.24 -11.14 -9.39
N GLN A 179 -3.53 -12.21 -9.69
CA GLN A 179 -4.12 -13.39 -10.36
C GLN A 179 -5.03 -14.19 -9.42
N GLN A 180 -4.58 -14.48 -8.21
CA GLN A 180 -5.33 -15.35 -7.29
C GLN A 180 -6.49 -14.64 -6.60
N LEU A 181 -6.34 -13.37 -6.26
CA LEU A 181 -7.29 -12.62 -5.43
C LEU A 181 -7.85 -11.36 -6.10
N GLN A 182 -7.47 -11.07 -7.35
CA GLN A 182 -7.78 -9.81 -8.03
C GLN A 182 -7.38 -8.59 -7.18
N TRP A 183 -6.33 -8.74 -6.37
CA TRP A 183 -5.88 -7.73 -5.45
C TRP A 183 -5.34 -6.51 -6.19
N GLN A 184 -5.73 -5.34 -5.73
CA GLN A 184 -5.18 -4.07 -6.20
C GLN A 184 -4.48 -3.38 -5.04
N ALA A 185 -3.29 -2.85 -5.30
CA ALA A 185 -2.61 -2.02 -4.31
C ALA A 185 -3.52 -0.84 -3.92
N PRO A 186 -3.60 -0.48 -2.63
CA PRO A 186 -4.35 0.70 -2.23
C PRO A 186 -3.85 1.91 -3.01
N TYR A 187 -4.76 2.52 -3.77
CA TYR A 187 -4.47 3.76 -4.47
C TYR A 187 -4.35 4.87 -3.42
N GLN A 188 -3.16 5.37 -3.22
CA GLN A 188 -2.93 6.61 -2.48
C GLN A 188 -2.92 7.74 -3.49
N GLU A 189 -4.00 8.51 -3.55
CA GLU A 189 -3.95 9.80 -4.23
C GLU A 189 -2.88 10.65 -3.54
N ALA A 190 -1.80 10.92 -4.25
CA ALA A 190 -0.89 11.97 -3.80
C ALA A 190 -1.68 13.28 -3.79
N PRO A 191 -1.77 13.99 -2.66
CA PRO A 191 -2.43 15.27 -2.64
C PRO A 191 -1.76 16.17 -3.69
N VAL A 192 -2.57 16.79 -4.54
CA VAL A 192 -2.06 17.78 -5.49
C VAL A 192 -1.34 18.86 -4.69
N SER A 193 -0.06 19.07 -4.99
CA SER A 193 0.72 20.10 -4.33
C SER A 193 0.06 21.46 -4.55
N ALA A 194 -0.22 22.17 -3.47
CA ALA A 194 -0.72 23.55 -3.54
C ALA A 194 0.40 24.57 -3.82
N ALA A 195 1.65 24.13 -3.85
CA ALA A 195 2.82 24.95 -4.11
C ALA A 195 3.39 24.63 -5.50
N GLU A 196 3.88 25.66 -6.18
CA GLU A 196 4.65 25.52 -7.41
C GLU A 196 5.94 24.73 -7.14
N PRO A 197 6.35 23.84 -8.07
CA PRO A 197 7.57 23.06 -7.88
C PRO A 197 8.81 23.95 -7.96
N PHE A 198 9.65 23.93 -6.93
CA PHE A 198 10.98 24.53 -6.95
C PHE A 198 12.06 23.59 -7.49
N ALA A 199 11.74 22.30 -7.57
CA ALA A 199 12.60 21.25 -8.10
C ALA A 199 11.77 20.30 -8.94
N ILE A 200 12.41 19.60 -9.87
CA ILE A 200 11.75 18.56 -10.65
C ILE A 200 11.53 17.34 -9.75
N GLU A 201 10.28 17.01 -9.50
CA GLU A 201 9.91 15.79 -8.76
C GLU A 201 9.98 14.54 -9.65
N ASN A 202 9.71 14.71 -10.95
CA ASN A 202 9.65 13.59 -11.89
C ASN A 202 10.41 13.87 -13.19
N SER A 203 11.74 13.82 -13.12
CA SER A 203 12.60 13.97 -14.29
C SER A 203 12.36 12.92 -15.37
N ALA A 204 11.83 11.75 -15.01
CA ALA A 204 11.53 10.68 -15.95
C ALA A 204 10.48 11.08 -16.98
N LEU A 205 9.42 11.78 -16.59
CA LEU A 205 8.39 12.26 -17.52
C LEU A 205 8.98 13.26 -18.53
N ILE A 206 9.82 14.16 -18.06
CA ILE A 206 10.44 15.20 -18.91
C ILE A 206 11.41 14.54 -19.88
N TYR A 207 12.25 13.63 -19.38
CA TYR A 207 13.17 12.88 -20.24
C TYR A 207 12.41 12.05 -21.29
N SER A 208 11.33 11.37 -20.90
CA SER A 208 10.52 10.60 -21.84
C SER A 208 9.88 11.48 -22.94
N ALA A 209 9.54 12.72 -22.62
CA ALA A 209 9.01 13.67 -23.61
C ALA A 209 10.07 14.02 -24.67
N TYR A 210 11.31 14.31 -24.25
CA TYR A 210 12.40 14.54 -25.21
C TYR A 210 12.78 13.31 -25.99
N THR A 211 12.85 12.14 -25.37
CA THR A 211 13.13 10.87 -26.04
C THR A 211 12.08 10.58 -27.12
N ARG A 212 10.79 10.76 -26.79
CA ARG A 212 9.70 10.59 -27.75
C ARG A 212 9.76 11.60 -28.88
N ALA A 213 10.06 12.86 -28.58
CA ALA A 213 10.23 13.89 -29.61
C ALA A 213 11.35 13.55 -30.57
N ARG A 214 12.50 13.05 -30.04
CA ARG A 214 13.61 12.56 -30.85
C ARG A 214 13.20 11.42 -31.76
N GLN A 215 12.54 10.40 -31.23
CA GLN A 215 12.07 9.24 -32.01
C GLN A 215 11.06 9.62 -33.12
N GLN A 216 10.24 10.66 -32.87
CA GLN A 216 9.24 11.15 -33.80
C GLN A 216 9.74 12.30 -34.68
N HIS A 217 11.02 12.69 -34.59
CA HIS A 217 11.61 13.84 -35.28
C HIS A 217 10.86 15.16 -35.07
N LEU A 218 10.33 15.37 -33.86
CA LEU A 218 9.65 16.61 -33.47
C LEU A 218 10.67 17.67 -33.03
N ASP A 219 10.27 18.96 -33.16
CA ASP A 219 11.11 20.05 -32.66
C ASP A 219 11.11 20.05 -31.11
N PHE A 220 12.31 20.05 -30.53
CA PHE A 220 12.48 20.16 -29.10
C PHE A 220 11.98 21.49 -28.51
N ASN A 221 11.89 22.53 -29.28
CA ASN A 221 11.32 23.81 -28.85
C ASN A 221 9.81 23.67 -28.54
N ASP A 222 9.09 22.82 -29.28
CA ASP A 222 7.69 22.51 -28.97
C ASP A 222 7.54 21.75 -27.66
N VAL A 223 8.50 20.85 -27.35
CA VAL A 223 8.57 20.14 -26.05
C VAL A 223 8.86 21.13 -24.94
N ASP A 224 9.83 22.05 -25.13
CA ASP A 224 10.15 23.08 -24.14
C ASP A 224 8.93 23.95 -23.83
N ALA A 225 8.18 24.37 -24.87
CA ALA A 225 6.96 25.16 -24.71
C ALA A 225 5.85 24.39 -23.96
N ALA A 226 5.68 23.10 -24.27
CA ALA A 226 4.71 22.24 -23.58
C ALA A 226 5.10 22.00 -22.11
N LEU A 227 6.37 21.79 -21.83
CA LEU A 227 6.88 21.61 -20.46
C LEU A 227 6.70 22.89 -19.62
N ALA A 228 6.92 24.06 -20.20
CA ALA A 228 6.77 25.35 -19.50
C ALA A 228 5.35 25.58 -18.97
N VAL A 229 4.31 25.00 -19.62
CA VAL A 229 2.91 25.15 -19.18
C VAL A 229 2.38 23.93 -18.45
N SER A 230 3.17 22.86 -18.33
CA SER A 230 2.73 21.58 -17.75
C SER A 230 2.68 21.55 -16.22
N GLY A 231 3.36 22.49 -15.55
CA GLY A 231 3.60 22.43 -14.10
C GLY A 231 4.60 21.34 -13.65
N LEU A 232 5.26 20.66 -14.58
CA LEU A 232 6.27 19.63 -14.28
C LEU A 232 7.66 20.21 -14.02
N VAL A 233 7.90 21.43 -14.50
CA VAL A 233 9.16 22.15 -14.33
C VAL A 233 8.91 23.45 -13.54
N PRO A 234 9.88 23.94 -12.77
CA PRO A 234 9.79 25.24 -12.12
C PRO A 234 9.54 26.34 -13.13
N GLU A 235 8.83 27.40 -12.71
CA GLU A 235 8.60 28.54 -13.58
C GLU A 235 9.89 29.37 -13.82
N GLY A 236 9.92 30.06 -14.94
CA GLY A 236 10.96 31.03 -15.30
C GLY A 236 12.31 30.41 -15.65
N ALA A 237 13.38 31.14 -15.33
CA ALA A 237 14.74 30.78 -15.73
C ALA A 237 15.25 29.46 -15.16
N LEU A 238 14.78 29.06 -13.98
CA LEU A 238 15.18 27.80 -13.35
C LEU A 238 14.65 26.60 -14.18
N GLY A 239 13.39 26.64 -14.59
CA GLY A 239 12.79 25.60 -15.44
C GLY A 239 13.49 25.49 -16.79
N LEU A 240 13.87 26.63 -17.40
CA LEU A 240 14.60 26.62 -18.67
C LEU A 240 15.97 25.95 -18.54
N VAL A 241 16.73 26.25 -17.48
CA VAL A 241 18.06 25.64 -17.25
C VAL A 241 17.92 24.12 -17.08
N VAL A 242 16.94 23.68 -16.33
CA VAL A 242 16.75 22.25 -16.08
C VAL A 242 16.28 21.53 -17.35
N SER A 243 15.32 22.10 -18.09
CA SER A 243 14.87 21.55 -19.39
C SER A 243 16.04 21.46 -20.38
N GLN A 244 16.86 22.50 -20.50
CA GLN A 244 18.06 22.49 -21.34
C GLN A 244 19.07 21.40 -20.93
N THR A 245 19.25 21.18 -19.63
CA THR A 245 20.13 20.12 -19.13
C THR A 245 19.65 18.75 -19.57
N LEU A 246 18.36 18.43 -19.37
CA LEU A 246 17.76 17.17 -19.77
C LEU A 246 17.75 16.99 -21.30
N ARG A 247 17.46 18.05 -22.03
CA ARG A 247 17.57 18.09 -23.50
C ARG A 247 19.00 17.75 -23.97
N THR A 248 20.01 18.35 -23.37
CA THR A 248 21.42 18.11 -23.71
C THR A 248 21.81 16.67 -23.40
N GLN A 249 21.37 16.12 -22.27
CA GLN A 249 21.59 14.71 -21.92
C GLN A 249 20.92 13.76 -22.91
N THR A 250 19.72 14.09 -23.37
CA THR A 250 19.00 13.29 -24.40
C THR A 250 19.75 13.30 -25.73
N LEU A 251 20.28 14.45 -26.15
CA LEU A 251 21.04 14.59 -27.38
C LEU A 251 22.43 13.95 -27.29
N ALA A 252 23.05 13.94 -26.12
CA ALA A 252 24.36 13.31 -25.94
C ALA A 252 24.33 11.80 -26.19
N LEU A 253 23.19 11.15 -25.95
CA LEU A 253 23.01 9.73 -26.27
C LEU A 253 23.00 9.43 -27.77
N ASP A 254 22.74 10.43 -28.62
CA ASP A 254 22.75 10.27 -30.08
C ASP A 254 24.18 10.15 -30.65
N GLY A 255 25.21 10.70 -29.96
CA GLY A 255 26.59 10.72 -30.45
C GLY A 255 27.31 9.39 -30.31
N GLU A 256 26.86 8.49 -29.46
CA GLU A 256 27.58 7.25 -29.16
C GLU A 256 27.09 6.03 -29.96
N ILE A 257 25.83 6.03 -30.38
CA ILE A 257 25.25 4.95 -31.18
C ILE A 257 24.54 5.54 -32.40
N LEU A 258 25.09 5.31 -33.57
CA LEU A 258 24.47 5.67 -34.84
C LEU A 258 23.17 4.87 -35.02
N PHE A 259 22.05 5.51 -34.73
CA PHE A 259 20.74 4.93 -34.89
C PHE A 259 20.41 4.75 -36.39
N SER A 260 20.51 3.53 -36.84
CA SER A 260 19.70 3.11 -37.96
C SER A 260 18.25 3.01 -37.51
N PRO A 261 17.26 3.30 -38.37
CA PRO A 261 15.85 3.09 -38.03
C PRO A 261 15.63 1.65 -37.54
N ALA A 262 14.66 1.46 -36.63
CA ALA A 262 14.26 0.12 -36.21
C ALA A 262 13.89 -0.72 -37.45
N VAL A 263 14.40 -1.92 -37.52
CA VAL A 263 14.30 -2.73 -38.75
C VAL A 263 12.91 -3.40 -38.83
N ALA A 264 12.51 -4.10 -37.80
CA ALA A 264 11.19 -4.72 -37.64
C ALA A 264 11.12 -5.46 -36.30
N ASP A 265 9.93 -5.74 -35.85
CA ASP A 265 9.72 -6.64 -34.74
C ASP A 265 9.93 -8.10 -35.17
N ILE A 266 10.57 -8.90 -34.29
CA ILE A 266 10.84 -10.32 -34.54
C ILE A 266 9.78 -11.12 -33.79
N ALA A 267 8.98 -11.91 -34.53
CA ALA A 267 8.06 -12.86 -33.90
C ALA A 267 8.85 -13.94 -33.16
N PHE A 268 8.50 -14.18 -31.93
CA PHE A 268 9.16 -15.13 -31.04
C PHE A 268 8.17 -16.15 -30.51
N VAL A 269 8.56 -17.41 -30.60
CA VAL A 269 7.84 -18.54 -29.99
C VAL A 269 8.85 -19.49 -29.37
N PHE A 270 8.67 -19.77 -28.09
CA PHE A 270 9.50 -20.71 -27.36
C PHE A 270 8.63 -21.66 -26.56
N ASN A 271 8.76 -22.97 -26.83
CA ASN A 271 8.03 -24.01 -26.15
C ASN A 271 8.91 -24.66 -25.09
N HIS A 272 8.42 -24.72 -23.85
CA HIS A 272 9.09 -25.39 -22.76
C HIS A 272 8.05 -26.15 -21.92
N GLN A 273 8.18 -27.48 -21.85
CA GLN A 273 7.19 -28.36 -21.21
C GLN A 273 5.78 -28.10 -21.73
N GLN A 274 4.86 -27.65 -20.86
CA GLN A 274 3.47 -27.30 -21.21
C GLN A 274 3.25 -25.77 -21.41
N LEU A 275 4.33 -25.00 -21.38
CA LEU A 275 4.28 -23.56 -21.58
C LEU A 275 4.75 -23.18 -22.97
N GLN A 276 4.00 -22.29 -23.62
CA GLN A 276 4.39 -21.64 -24.84
C GLN A 276 4.53 -20.15 -24.59
N LEU A 277 5.78 -19.64 -24.62
CA LEU A 277 6.06 -18.22 -24.55
C LEU A 277 6.02 -17.65 -25.95
N ASN A 278 5.15 -16.69 -26.22
CA ASN A 278 4.96 -16.07 -27.52
C ASN A 278 4.92 -14.55 -27.44
N GLY A 279 5.15 -13.87 -28.55
CA GLY A 279 5.10 -12.42 -28.63
C GLY A 279 6.05 -11.87 -29.69
N ASN A 280 6.28 -10.56 -29.61
CA ASN A 280 7.21 -9.86 -30.52
C ASN A 280 8.37 -9.27 -29.72
N ILE A 281 9.59 -9.47 -30.23
CA ILE A 281 10.79 -8.78 -29.74
C ILE A 281 10.91 -7.49 -30.53
N SER A 282 10.73 -6.37 -29.85
CA SER A 282 10.72 -5.03 -30.45
C SER A 282 12.05 -4.31 -30.25
N HIS A 283 12.16 -3.12 -30.82
CA HIS A 283 13.33 -2.24 -30.75
C HIS A 283 14.61 -2.88 -31.32
N ILE A 284 14.47 -3.63 -32.42
CA ILE A 284 15.58 -4.25 -33.13
C ILE A 284 16.14 -3.27 -34.18
N HIS A 285 17.44 -3.05 -34.09
CA HIS A 285 18.26 -2.24 -35.00
C HIS A 285 19.33 -3.09 -35.65
N GLN A 286 20.05 -2.57 -36.64
CA GLN A 286 21.13 -3.32 -37.29
C GLN A 286 22.27 -3.73 -36.33
N CYS A 287 22.52 -2.90 -35.31
CA CYS A 287 23.55 -3.16 -34.27
C CYS A 287 23.07 -4.05 -33.12
N GLY A 288 21.77 -4.43 -33.09
CA GLY A 288 21.18 -5.22 -32.00
C GLY A 288 19.91 -4.66 -31.45
N GLN A 289 19.48 -5.13 -30.28
CA GLN A 289 18.29 -4.62 -29.58
C GLN A 289 18.66 -3.35 -28.79
N LEU A 290 17.78 -2.34 -28.83
CA LEU A 290 17.99 -1.07 -28.17
C LEU A 290 16.87 -0.81 -27.16
N LEU A 291 17.22 -0.61 -25.88
CA LEU A 291 16.29 -0.24 -24.81
C LEU A 291 16.69 1.12 -24.27
N GLU A 292 15.72 2.04 -24.24
CA GLU A 292 15.94 3.41 -23.75
C GLU A 292 15.27 3.61 -22.39
N ARG A 293 16.00 4.24 -21.46
CA ARG A 293 15.48 4.59 -20.13
C ARG A 293 15.75 6.05 -19.79
N SER A 294 14.81 6.64 -19.09
CA SER A 294 14.89 8.03 -18.64
C SER A 294 15.76 8.22 -17.38
N GLN A 295 16.04 7.17 -16.66
CA GLN A 295 16.80 7.18 -15.39
C GLN A 295 17.67 5.95 -15.28
N ALA A 296 18.61 6.00 -14.32
CA ALA A 296 19.40 4.82 -13.96
C ALA A 296 18.49 3.62 -13.63
N PRO A 297 18.80 2.43 -14.17
CA PRO A 297 17.93 1.27 -14.03
C PRO A 297 17.82 0.82 -12.59
N THR A 298 16.58 0.53 -12.18
CA THR A 298 16.26 -0.08 -10.89
C THR A 298 16.49 -1.59 -10.93
N ALA A 299 16.35 -2.26 -9.78
CA ALA A 299 16.46 -3.73 -9.74
C ALA A 299 15.45 -4.46 -10.65
N PRO A 300 14.15 -4.10 -10.68
CA PRO A 300 13.20 -4.64 -11.67
C PRO A 300 13.59 -4.37 -13.11
N ASP A 301 14.20 -3.22 -13.39
CA ASP A 301 14.64 -2.86 -14.74
C ASP A 301 15.84 -3.69 -15.21
N ASN A 302 16.74 -4.02 -14.31
CA ASN A 302 17.86 -4.93 -14.62
C ASN A 302 17.36 -6.35 -14.95
N ILE A 303 16.31 -6.82 -14.25
CA ILE A 303 15.67 -8.11 -14.54
C ILE A 303 15.02 -8.07 -15.92
N GLU A 304 14.25 -7.02 -16.21
CA GLU A 304 13.64 -6.84 -17.52
C GLU A 304 14.68 -6.79 -18.65
N LEU A 305 15.75 -6.01 -18.47
CA LEU A 305 16.83 -5.94 -19.46
C LEU A 305 17.40 -7.32 -19.77
N TYR A 306 17.70 -8.09 -18.72
CA TYR A 306 18.25 -9.43 -18.89
C TYR A 306 17.27 -10.39 -19.58
N LEU A 307 15.98 -10.37 -19.19
CA LEU A 307 14.98 -11.22 -19.85
C LEU A 307 14.79 -10.84 -21.33
N ARG A 308 14.75 -9.56 -21.67
CA ARG A 308 14.68 -9.11 -23.06
C ARG A 308 15.93 -9.55 -23.84
N HIS A 309 17.09 -9.45 -23.23
CA HIS A 309 18.34 -9.94 -23.80
C HIS A 309 18.33 -11.47 -24.04
N LEU A 310 17.84 -12.27 -23.07
CA LEU A 310 17.69 -13.72 -23.23
C LEU A 310 16.75 -14.07 -24.39
N LEU A 311 15.59 -13.41 -24.46
CA LEU A 311 14.63 -13.59 -25.55
C LEU A 311 15.24 -13.30 -26.91
N PHE A 312 16.01 -12.21 -27.01
CA PHE A 312 16.69 -11.84 -28.24
C PHE A 312 17.76 -12.84 -28.62
N CYS A 313 18.62 -13.25 -27.66
CA CYS A 313 19.63 -14.27 -27.92
C CYS A 313 19.05 -15.67 -28.21
N ALA A 314 17.88 -16.00 -27.65
CA ALA A 314 17.21 -17.27 -27.91
C ALA A 314 16.49 -17.29 -29.29
N SER A 315 16.25 -16.13 -29.91
CA SER A 315 15.58 -16.03 -31.20
C SER A 315 16.47 -16.50 -32.36
N ALA A 316 15.81 -16.88 -33.47
CA ALA A 316 16.51 -17.19 -34.71
C ALA A 316 16.56 -15.92 -35.56
N THR A 317 17.66 -15.20 -35.52
CA THR A 317 17.81 -13.95 -36.27
C THR A 317 19.21 -13.87 -36.90
N GLU A 318 19.30 -13.09 -37.99
CA GLU A 318 20.58 -12.77 -38.68
C GLU A 318 21.24 -11.52 -38.07
N PHE A 319 20.57 -10.83 -37.14
CA PHE A 319 21.12 -9.64 -36.49
C PHE A 319 22.14 -9.99 -35.42
N GLU A 320 23.07 -9.09 -35.16
CA GLU A 320 23.98 -9.20 -34.02
C GLU A 320 23.14 -9.15 -32.70
N GLN A 321 23.27 -10.22 -31.90
CA GLN A 321 22.47 -10.41 -30.70
C GLN A 321 23.05 -9.67 -29.49
N HIS A 322 23.42 -8.40 -29.68
CA HIS A 322 23.77 -7.49 -28.61
C HIS A 322 22.54 -6.74 -28.13
N THR A 323 22.48 -6.43 -26.84
CA THR A 323 21.44 -5.56 -26.29
C THR A 323 22.09 -4.33 -25.69
N TYR A 324 21.65 -3.17 -26.16
CA TYR A 324 22.08 -1.88 -25.65
C TYR A 324 20.99 -1.29 -24.77
N GLU A 325 21.38 -0.81 -23.59
CA GLU A 325 20.52 -0.03 -22.72
C GLU A 325 21.08 1.37 -22.62
N LEU A 326 20.31 2.33 -23.14
CA LEU A 326 20.65 3.75 -23.08
C LEU A 326 20.01 4.41 -21.88
N TYR A 327 20.81 4.96 -21.01
CA TYR A 327 20.36 5.82 -19.89
C TYR A 327 21.49 6.79 -19.51
N PRO A 328 21.14 8.00 -19.01
CA PRO A 328 22.16 8.93 -18.53
C PRO A 328 22.82 8.43 -17.23
N PRO A 329 24.12 8.62 -17.01
CA PRO A 329 25.07 9.26 -17.92
C PRO A 329 25.77 8.31 -18.90
N GLN A 330 25.66 7.00 -18.75
CA GLN A 330 26.43 6.04 -19.53
C GLN A 330 25.57 4.87 -20.04
N PRO A 331 25.64 4.56 -21.35
CA PRO A 331 24.97 3.38 -21.90
C PRO A 331 25.64 2.08 -21.43
N ARG A 332 24.88 0.97 -21.46
CA ARG A 332 25.41 -0.39 -21.25
C ARG A 332 25.22 -1.24 -22.49
N LYS A 333 26.21 -2.11 -22.77
CA LYS A 333 26.14 -3.09 -23.85
C LYS A 333 26.21 -4.49 -23.25
N LEU A 334 25.21 -5.33 -23.48
CA LEU A 334 25.25 -6.75 -23.15
C LEU A 334 25.77 -7.53 -24.36
N ALA A 335 26.82 -8.35 -24.13
CA ALA A 335 27.38 -9.20 -25.16
C ALA A 335 26.42 -10.36 -25.47
N ALA A 336 26.44 -10.80 -26.73
CA ALA A 336 25.60 -11.90 -27.19
C ALA A 336 25.90 -13.20 -26.41
N LEU A 337 24.85 -13.88 -26.02
CA LEU A 337 24.91 -15.24 -25.47
C LEU A 337 24.73 -16.26 -26.60
N SER A 338 25.32 -17.45 -26.45
CA SER A 338 24.98 -18.51 -27.37
C SER A 338 23.49 -18.86 -27.30
N ARG A 339 22.88 -19.16 -28.43
CA ARG A 339 21.44 -19.51 -28.46
C ARG A 339 21.10 -20.69 -27.55
N PRO A 340 21.86 -21.78 -27.46
CA PRO A 340 21.60 -22.86 -26.51
C PRO A 340 21.64 -22.38 -25.04
N ASP A 341 22.61 -21.55 -24.67
CA ASP A 341 22.74 -21.04 -23.31
C ASP A 341 21.58 -20.11 -22.96
N ALA A 342 21.20 -19.22 -23.88
CA ALA A 342 20.04 -18.33 -23.71
C ALA A 342 18.73 -19.13 -23.56
N GLN A 343 18.53 -20.18 -24.36
CA GLN A 343 17.37 -21.05 -24.25
C GLN A 343 17.35 -21.84 -22.94
N ALA A 344 18.50 -22.37 -22.49
CA ALA A 344 18.62 -23.07 -21.22
C ALA A 344 18.28 -22.17 -20.03
N GLN A 345 18.79 -20.93 -20.05
CA GLN A 345 18.44 -19.94 -19.02
C GLN A 345 16.97 -19.58 -19.07
N LEU A 346 16.41 -19.32 -20.25
CA LEU A 346 15.00 -18.99 -20.41
C LEU A 346 14.09 -20.10 -19.89
N ALA A 347 14.47 -21.37 -20.10
CA ALA A 347 13.76 -22.52 -19.57
C ALA A 347 13.68 -22.50 -18.03
N LEU A 348 14.81 -22.20 -17.34
CA LEU A 348 14.81 -22.06 -15.87
C LEU A 348 13.90 -20.95 -15.39
N TRP A 349 13.91 -19.80 -16.05
CA TRP A 349 12.99 -18.70 -15.72
C TRP A 349 11.52 -19.08 -15.92
N LEU A 350 11.20 -19.93 -16.91
CA LEU A 350 9.86 -20.46 -17.14
C LEU A 350 9.45 -21.50 -16.10
N ASP A 351 10.35 -22.36 -15.65
CA ASP A 351 10.08 -23.35 -14.59
C ASP A 351 9.68 -22.65 -13.29
N TYR A 352 10.41 -21.61 -12.90
CA TYR A 352 10.06 -20.82 -11.72
C TYR A 352 8.84 -19.90 -11.93
N TYR A 353 8.60 -19.42 -13.16
CA TYR A 353 7.35 -18.74 -13.50
C TYR A 353 6.16 -19.65 -13.22
N GLN A 354 6.24 -20.91 -13.67
CA GLN A 354 5.20 -21.90 -13.44
C GLN A 354 4.98 -22.18 -11.96
N LEU A 355 6.07 -22.36 -11.20
CA LEU A 355 5.99 -22.50 -9.74
C LEU A 355 5.30 -21.30 -9.10
N GLY A 356 5.57 -20.10 -9.58
CA GLY A 356 4.99 -18.83 -9.13
C GLY A 356 3.51 -18.64 -9.43
N GLN A 357 2.89 -19.48 -10.29
CA GLN A 357 1.46 -19.48 -10.50
C GLN A 357 0.71 -20.17 -9.33
N TYR A 358 1.33 -21.15 -8.70
CA TYR A 358 0.71 -21.93 -7.61
C TYR A 358 0.99 -21.39 -6.22
N ARG A 359 2.15 -20.77 -6.04
CA ARG A 359 2.56 -20.20 -4.76
C ARG A 359 3.35 -18.92 -4.94
N PRO A 360 3.26 -17.97 -4.00
CA PRO A 360 4.07 -16.76 -4.06
C PRO A 360 5.55 -17.12 -3.92
N LEU A 361 6.35 -16.65 -4.87
CA LEU A 361 7.80 -16.84 -4.82
C LEU A 361 8.44 -15.86 -3.84
N PRO A 362 9.38 -16.29 -3.00
CA PRO A 362 10.19 -15.39 -2.19
C PRO A 362 11.26 -14.71 -3.06
N PHE A 363 10.82 -14.00 -4.09
CA PHE A 363 11.65 -13.27 -5.02
C PHE A 363 11.33 -11.78 -4.94
N PHE A 364 12.29 -11.03 -4.44
CA PHE A 364 12.17 -9.60 -4.19
C PHE A 364 13.25 -8.88 -4.99
N PRO A 365 12.94 -8.25 -6.12
CA PRO A 365 13.94 -7.75 -7.06
C PRO A 365 15.09 -6.98 -6.42
N LYS A 366 14.78 -6.01 -5.56
CA LYS A 366 15.80 -5.20 -4.89
C LYS A 366 16.66 -6.02 -3.91
N THR A 367 16.01 -6.83 -3.08
CA THR A 367 16.67 -7.68 -2.08
C THR A 367 17.47 -8.80 -2.74
N SER A 368 16.85 -9.51 -3.68
CA SER A 368 17.46 -10.64 -4.38
C SER A 368 18.67 -10.21 -5.20
N LEU A 369 18.57 -9.08 -5.91
CA LEU A 369 19.68 -8.56 -6.70
C LEU A 369 20.83 -8.06 -5.81
N SER A 370 20.55 -7.46 -4.66
CA SER A 370 21.58 -7.07 -3.69
C SER A 370 22.37 -8.29 -3.20
N ALA A 371 21.69 -9.35 -2.79
CA ALA A 371 22.30 -10.59 -2.35
C ALA A 371 23.12 -11.25 -3.48
N ALA A 372 22.57 -11.28 -4.70
CA ALA A 372 23.26 -11.83 -5.89
C ALA A 372 24.56 -11.12 -6.19
N ARG A 373 24.61 -9.77 -6.09
CA ARG A 373 25.83 -8.98 -6.31
C ARG A 373 26.95 -9.34 -5.34
N TYR A 374 26.63 -9.48 -4.05
CA TYR A 374 27.61 -9.88 -3.04
C TYR A 374 28.10 -11.31 -3.28
N TRP A 375 27.20 -12.23 -3.56
CA TRP A 375 27.53 -13.63 -3.84
C TRP A 375 28.39 -13.79 -5.08
N TYR A 376 28.04 -13.11 -6.17
CA TYR A 376 28.80 -13.12 -7.42
C TYR A 376 30.23 -12.59 -7.23
N LYS A 377 30.39 -11.42 -6.56
CA LYS A 377 31.69 -10.84 -6.26
C LYS A 377 32.57 -11.77 -5.40
N ARG A 378 31.98 -12.46 -4.44
CA ARG A 378 32.72 -13.43 -3.62
C ARG A 378 33.14 -14.66 -4.44
N ARG A 379 32.26 -15.22 -5.27
CA ARG A 379 32.61 -16.33 -6.18
C ARG A 379 33.76 -15.99 -7.09
N GLN A 380 33.80 -14.78 -7.64
CA GLN A 380 34.92 -14.34 -8.48
C GLN A 380 36.25 -14.26 -7.73
N LYS A 381 36.24 -13.85 -6.45
CA LYS A 381 37.44 -13.74 -5.62
C LYS A 381 37.97 -15.10 -5.15
N ALA A 382 37.09 -16.03 -4.86
CA ALA A 382 37.45 -17.30 -4.22
C ALA A 382 37.86 -18.41 -5.18
N ASN A 383 37.63 -18.25 -6.49
CA ASN A 383 37.86 -19.25 -7.53
C ASN A 383 37.21 -20.63 -7.26
N THR A 384 36.25 -20.69 -6.34
CA THR A 384 35.51 -21.90 -5.91
C THR A 384 34.01 -21.60 -5.85
N PRO A 385 33.16 -22.56 -6.24
CA PRO A 385 31.72 -22.42 -6.05
C PRO A 385 31.42 -22.49 -4.53
N ALA A 386 31.44 -21.33 -3.88
CA ALA A 386 31.09 -21.24 -2.46
C ALA A 386 29.57 -21.04 -2.31
N GLU A 387 28.96 -21.79 -1.42
CA GLU A 387 27.58 -21.55 -0.97
C GLU A 387 27.44 -20.13 -0.40
N TYR A 388 26.19 -19.59 -0.38
CA TYR A 388 25.96 -18.29 0.22
C TYR A 388 26.36 -18.27 1.70
N GLY A 389 26.81 -17.12 2.19
CA GLY A 389 27.30 -16.97 3.56
C GLY A 389 26.62 -15.81 4.31
N SER A 390 27.23 -15.43 5.42
CA SER A 390 26.70 -14.37 6.29
C SER A 390 26.67 -12.99 5.66
N GLU A 391 27.58 -12.70 4.73
CA GLU A 391 27.64 -11.41 4.03
C GLU A 391 26.47 -11.23 3.07
N GLU A 392 26.15 -12.24 2.28
CA GLU A 392 25.02 -12.26 1.35
C GLU A 392 23.70 -12.16 2.11
N ARG A 393 23.58 -12.91 3.21
CA ARG A 393 22.41 -12.86 4.08
C ARG A 393 22.24 -11.47 4.73
N SER A 394 23.32 -10.85 5.17
CA SER A 394 23.32 -9.49 5.69
C SER A 394 22.90 -8.47 4.63
N ALA A 395 23.38 -8.64 3.38
CA ALA A 395 22.99 -7.78 2.27
C ALA A 395 21.49 -7.92 1.94
N ALA A 396 20.97 -9.15 1.91
CA ALA A 396 19.53 -9.40 1.76
C ALA A 396 18.72 -8.77 2.89
N PHE A 397 19.12 -8.99 4.12
CA PHE A 397 18.43 -8.48 5.31
C PHE A 397 18.34 -6.95 5.31
N LYS A 398 19.44 -6.26 4.99
CA LYS A 398 19.45 -4.79 4.90
C LYS A 398 18.45 -4.25 3.89
N MET A 399 18.33 -4.89 2.72
CA MET A 399 17.38 -4.44 1.71
C MET A 399 15.94 -4.86 2.01
N TYR A 400 15.76 -5.94 2.76
CA TYR A 400 14.43 -6.45 3.09
C TYR A 400 13.78 -5.69 4.24
N ILE A 401 14.53 -5.37 5.32
CA ILE A 401 13.99 -4.79 6.57
C ILE A 401 14.48 -3.36 6.83
N ASP A 402 15.72 -3.02 6.42
CA ASP A 402 16.34 -1.75 6.81
C ASP A 402 15.95 -0.60 5.87
N SER A 403 15.56 0.52 6.48
CA SER A 403 15.06 1.71 5.78
C SER A 403 16.14 2.71 5.36
N HIS A 404 17.43 2.48 5.69
CA HIS A 404 18.51 3.44 5.41
C HIS A 404 18.69 3.78 3.93
N ASN A 405 18.29 2.88 3.02
CA ASN A 405 18.38 3.04 1.57
C ASN A 405 17.00 3.14 0.89
N GLY A 406 16.03 3.78 1.55
CA GLY A 406 14.67 3.91 1.06
C GLY A 406 13.71 2.90 1.68
N LYS A 407 12.49 2.79 1.17
CA LYS A 407 11.45 1.92 1.74
C LYS A 407 11.89 0.45 1.71
N PRO A 408 11.89 -0.27 2.86
CA PRO A 408 12.20 -1.70 2.93
C PRO A 408 11.22 -2.52 2.08
N GLN A 409 11.70 -3.62 1.47
CA GLN A 409 10.77 -4.45 0.69
C GLN A 409 9.71 -5.17 1.52
N ALA A 410 9.99 -5.45 2.79
CA ALA A 410 9.00 -6.01 3.73
C ALA A 410 7.78 -5.11 3.92
N GLU A 411 7.92 -3.79 3.75
CA GLU A 411 6.84 -2.82 3.89
C GLU A 411 6.03 -2.59 2.60
N TYR A 412 6.39 -3.26 1.50
CA TYR A 412 5.58 -3.19 0.29
C TYR A 412 4.25 -3.90 0.56
N PRO A 413 3.10 -3.29 0.21
CA PRO A 413 1.78 -3.82 0.58
C PRO A 413 1.58 -5.29 0.22
N GLU A 414 2.03 -5.70 -0.97
CA GLU A 414 1.96 -7.07 -1.44
C GLU A 414 2.84 -8.03 -0.63
N VAL A 415 4.04 -7.59 -0.25
CA VAL A 415 4.99 -8.42 0.53
C VAL A 415 4.51 -8.56 1.97
N ALA A 416 4.11 -7.45 2.59
CA ALA A 416 3.54 -7.43 3.94
C ALA A 416 2.27 -8.28 4.03
N GLN A 417 1.43 -8.28 3.00
CA GLN A 417 0.21 -9.07 2.96
C GLN A 417 0.49 -10.58 2.91
N VAL A 418 1.45 -11.00 2.09
CA VAL A 418 1.74 -12.43 1.85
C VAL A 418 2.66 -13.01 2.93
N PHE A 419 3.76 -12.32 3.24
CA PHE A 419 4.82 -12.84 4.11
C PHE A 419 4.87 -12.19 5.50
N GLY A 420 4.10 -11.14 5.75
CA GLY A 420 4.16 -10.40 7.02
C GLY A 420 3.60 -11.15 8.23
N ARG A 421 2.98 -12.32 8.03
CA ARG A 421 2.43 -13.18 9.10
C ARG A 421 3.26 -14.42 9.36
N ASP A 422 4.30 -14.65 8.60
CA ASP A 422 5.15 -15.82 8.75
C ASP A 422 6.10 -15.67 9.95
N ASP A 423 6.31 -16.74 10.69
CA ASP A 423 7.24 -16.76 11.84
C ASP A 423 8.71 -16.64 11.39
N THR A 424 9.00 -16.92 10.12
CA THR A 424 10.34 -16.88 9.53
C THR A 424 10.37 -15.88 8.36
N LEU A 425 11.50 -15.21 8.21
CA LEU A 425 11.67 -14.29 7.09
C LEU A 425 11.75 -15.07 5.76
N PRO A 426 11.08 -14.61 4.70
CA PRO A 426 11.12 -15.30 3.41
C PRO A 426 12.52 -15.36 2.80
N ILE A 427 13.42 -14.46 3.19
CA ILE A 427 14.84 -14.47 2.81
C ILE A 427 15.65 -15.61 3.47
N ASP A 428 15.10 -16.26 4.50
CA ASP A 428 15.70 -17.44 5.13
C ASP A 428 15.25 -18.75 4.47
N SER A 429 14.32 -18.66 3.51
CA SER A 429 13.84 -19.82 2.75
C SER A 429 14.93 -20.37 1.82
N PRO A 430 15.13 -21.68 1.75
CA PRO A 430 16.03 -22.30 0.74
C PRO A 430 15.69 -21.88 -0.69
N LEU A 431 14.40 -21.76 -1.01
CA LEU A 431 13.93 -21.34 -2.33
C LEU A 431 14.41 -19.93 -2.70
N PHE A 432 14.50 -19.01 -1.72
CA PHE A 432 15.03 -17.66 -1.98
C PHE A 432 16.47 -17.73 -2.53
N TRP A 433 17.31 -18.54 -1.91
CA TRP A 433 18.71 -18.67 -2.29
C TRP A 433 18.87 -19.47 -3.59
N GLN A 434 18.04 -20.47 -3.82
CA GLN A 434 18.02 -21.23 -5.07
C GLN A 434 17.64 -20.32 -6.26
N LEU A 435 16.63 -19.48 -6.13
CA LEU A 435 16.25 -18.49 -7.14
C LEU A 435 17.42 -17.53 -7.47
N ILE A 436 18.17 -17.11 -6.46
CA ILE A 436 19.35 -16.27 -6.66
C ILE A 436 20.44 -17.04 -7.41
N GLU A 437 20.73 -18.24 -6.99
CA GLU A 437 21.81 -19.06 -7.59
C GLU A 437 21.55 -19.38 -9.04
N GLU A 438 20.34 -19.85 -9.35
CA GLU A 438 20.01 -20.37 -10.68
C GLU A 438 19.62 -19.25 -11.67
N LEU A 439 18.96 -18.17 -11.21
CA LEU A 439 18.50 -17.11 -12.08
C LEU A 439 19.40 -15.86 -12.07
N LEU A 440 19.80 -15.41 -10.88
CA LEU A 440 20.45 -14.11 -10.76
C LEU A 440 21.98 -14.17 -10.86
N LEU A 441 22.65 -15.26 -10.49
CA LEU A 441 24.10 -15.33 -10.68
C LEU A 441 24.50 -15.37 -12.16
N PRO A 442 23.82 -16.13 -13.06
CA PRO A 442 24.07 -16.02 -14.50
C PRO A 442 23.78 -14.62 -15.05
N MET A 443 22.70 -14.00 -14.60
CA MET A 443 22.37 -12.62 -14.95
C MET A 443 23.50 -11.65 -14.55
N MET A 444 24.04 -11.79 -13.32
CA MET A 444 25.13 -10.94 -12.84
C MET A 444 26.40 -11.11 -13.68
N ALA A 445 26.69 -12.30 -14.14
CA ALA A 445 27.83 -12.55 -15.04
C ALA A 445 27.70 -11.75 -16.34
N THR A 446 26.52 -11.70 -16.94
CA THR A 446 26.24 -10.94 -18.16
C THR A 446 26.29 -9.43 -17.92
N LEU A 447 25.71 -8.94 -16.81
CA LEU A 447 25.67 -7.50 -16.50
C LEU A 447 27.02 -6.92 -16.11
N GLU A 448 27.85 -7.63 -15.30
CA GLU A 448 29.19 -7.14 -14.90
C GLU A 448 30.21 -7.22 -16.02
N THR A 449 30.04 -8.11 -17.00
CA THR A 449 30.87 -8.11 -18.19
C THR A 449 30.63 -6.82 -18.98
N ALA A 450 29.37 -6.39 -19.07
CA ALA A 450 29.01 -5.14 -19.73
C ALA A 450 29.60 -3.89 -19.04
N GLU A 451 29.77 -3.91 -17.71
CA GLU A 451 30.36 -2.79 -16.94
C GLU A 451 31.90 -2.74 -17.06
N LYS A 452 32.58 -3.84 -17.41
CA LYS A 452 34.04 -3.91 -17.54
C LYS A 452 34.56 -3.60 -18.95
N GLU A 453 33.70 -3.71 -19.97
CA GLU A 453 34.05 -3.40 -21.36
C GLU A 453 33.87 -1.90 -21.70
N GLN A 454 33.39 -1.10 -20.73
CA GLN A 454 33.30 0.36 -20.78
C GLN A 454 34.52 1.02 -20.13
#